data_80345e235d4748c6fa4d80a836a1e2a9
#
_entry.id   80345e235d4748c6fa4d80a836a1e2a9
#
_cell.length_a   1.000
_cell.length_b   1.000
_cell.length_c   1.000
_cell.angle_alpha   90.00
_cell.angle_beta   90.00
_cell.angle_gamma   90.00
#
_symmetry.space_group_name_H-M   'P 1'
#
loop_
_entity.id
_entity.type
_entity.pdbx_description
1 polymer ?
#
loop_
_entity_poly.entity_id
_entity_poly.type
_entity_poly.pdbx_seq_one_letter_code
_entity_poly.pdbx_strand_id
1 'polypeptide(L)'
;MADADCNAPTINSAIREEMLRVKPHVVVTFPIHGISGFHDHIVTHTAVTRVYLELRGPEHAWMQRLAFFTLVAAPAVFPWHVNVTRPEEIDCVFDASEADMERFHKALDCYVTYADIIAATKIHDVFGKDVHFEIYREDHKPPLTDLCDGLQDR
;
A
#
# COMPACT_ATOMS: atom_id res chain seq x y z
N MET A 1 24.03 11.78 15.81
CA MET A 1 22.85 11.27 15.07
C MET A 1 21.67 11.98 15.69
N ALA A 2 21.13 12.97 15.00
CA ALA A 2 19.97 13.68 15.48
C ALA A 2 18.76 12.75 15.43
N ASP A 3 18.09 12.58 16.56
CA ASP A 3 16.77 11.96 16.64
C ASP A 3 15.88 12.71 15.64
N ALA A 4 15.51 12.04 14.56
CA ALA A 4 14.40 12.48 13.77
C ALA A 4 13.17 12.28 14.66
N ASP A 5 12.78 13.32 15.37
CA ASP A 5 11.46 13.42 16.00
C ASP A 5 10.44 13.16 14.91
N CYS A 6 10.02 11.89 14.79
CA CYS A 6 8.84 11.52 14.03
C CYS A 6 7.64 12.15 14.74
N ASN A 7 7.46 13.44 14.51
CA ASN A 7 6.36 14.17 15.07
C ASN A 7 5.07 13.67 14.42
N ALA A 8 4.45 12.67 15.02
CA ALA A 8 3.20 12.06 14.53
C ALA A 8 2.12 13.10 14.16
N PRO A 9 1.95 14.23 14.87
CA PRO A 9 1.09 15.31 14.43
C PRO A 9 1.46 15.89 13.07
N THR A 10 2.75 16.03 12.77
CA THR A 10 3.23 16.59 11.48
C THR A 10 2.95 15.63 10.33
N ILE A 11 3.17 14.32 10.53
CA ILE A 11 2.89 13.30 9.51
C ILE A 11 1.38 13.26 9.23
N ASN A 12 0.56 13.21 10.26
CA ASN A 12 -0.90 13.21 10.11
C ASN A 12 -1.42 14.48 9.40
N SER A 13 -0.84 15.64 9.71
CA SER A 13 -1.22 16.91 9.07
C SER A 13 -0.90 16.87 7.58
N ALA A 14 0.31 16.44 7.20
CA ALA A 14 0.72 16.36 5.80
C ALA A 14 -0.16 15.37 5.00
N ILE A 15 -0.47 14.20 5.58
CA ILE A 15 -1.36 13.20 4.96
C ILE A 15 -2.78 13.79 4.79
N ARG A 16 -3.30 14.47 5.81
CA ARG A 16 -4.61 15.11 5.77
C ARG A 16 -4.70 16.17 4.68
N GLU A 17 -3.72 17.06 4.62
CA GLU A 17 -3.65 18.10 3.60
C GLU A 17 -3.65 17.50 2.20
N GLU A 18 -2.87 16.45 1.99
CA GLU A 18 -2.78 15.78 0.69
C GLU A 18 -4.07 15.05 0.33
N MET A 19 -4.70 14.33 1.26
CA MET A 19 -6.00 13.70 1.00
C MET A 19 -7.08 14.72 0.65
N LEU A 20 -7.13 15.86 1.34
CA LEU A 20 -8.09 16.93 1.07
C LEU A 20 -7.82 17.61 -0.27
N ARG A 21 -6.56 17.73 -0.68
CA ARG A 21 -6.13 18.31 -1.95
C ARG A 21 -6.46 17.42 -3.14
N VAL A 22 -6.11 16.11 -3.02
CA VAL A 22 -6.25 15.13 -4.12
C VAL A 22 -7.69 14.61 -4.22
N LYS A 23 -8.39 14.47 -3.09
CA LYS A 23 -9.73 13.88 -2.96
C LYS A 23 -9.80 12.47 -3.59
N PRO A 24 -8.96 11.52 -3.17
CA PRO A 24 -8.88 10.20 -3.77
C PRO A 24 -10.11 9.36 -3.43
N HIS A 25 -10.67 8.64 -4.40
CA HIS A 25 -11.73 7.66 -4.15
C HIS A 25 -11.20 6.45 -3.38
N VAL A 26 -9.99 6.04 -3.69
CA VAL A 26 -9.28 4.93 -3.04
C VAL A 26 -8.00 5.44 -2.40
N VAL A 27 -7.79 5.06 -1.14
CA VAL A 27 -6.54 5.30 -0.41
C VAL A 27 -5.84 3.96 -0.24
N VAL A 28 -4.57 3.88 -0.62
CA VAL A 28 -3.75 2.67 -0.47
C VAL A 28 -2.62 2.92 0.51
N THR A 29 -2.40 1.97 1.43
CA THR A 29 -1.29 2.02 2.38
C THR A 29 -0.79 0.61 2.70
N PHE A 30 0.17 0.48 3.61
CA PHE A 30 0.63 -0.80 4.13
C PHE A 30 -0.43 -1.47 5.03
N PRO A 31 -0.44 -2.81 5.15
CA PRO A 31 -1.22 -3.52 6.16
C PRO A 31 -0.65 -3.27 7.57
N ILE A 32 -1.38 -3.67 8.60
CA ILE A 32 -1.00 -3.42 10.00
C ILE A 32 0.39 -3.98 10.38
N HIS A 33 0.80 -5.07 9.77
CA HIS A 33 2.11 -5.70 9.99
C HIS A 33 3.23 -5.07 9.13
N GLY A 34 2.92 -4.10 8.25
CA GLY A 34 3.90 -3.37 7.43
C GLY A 34 4.70 -4.23 6.45
N ILE A 35 4.23 -5.44 6.11
CA ILE A 35 4.91 -6.45 5.28
C ILE A 35 6.25 -6.88 5.89
N SER A 36 7.28 -6.03 5.86
CA SER A 36 8.61 -6.27 6.42
C SER A 36 8.72 -6.02 7.93
N GLY A 37 7.69 -5.40 8.54
CA GLY A 37 7.73 -4.95 9.92
C GLY A 37 8.63 -3.73 10.15
N PHE A 38 9.10 -3.07 9.09
CA PHE A 38 9.90 -1.85 9.23
C PHE A 38 9.08 -0.74 9.86
N HIS A 39 9.74 0.04 10.72
CA HIS A 39 9.08 1.06 11.53
C HIS A 39 8.32 2.09 10.69
N ASP A 40 8.91 2.55 9.59
CA ASP A 40 8.31 3.49 8.65
C ASP A 40 7.04 2.94 7.99
N HIS A 41 6.98 1.64 7.66
CA HIS A 41 5.78 0.98 7.15
C HIS A 41 4.64 0.97 8.17
N ILE A 42 4.97 0.63 9.44
CA ILE A 42 4.00 0.60 10.54
C ILE A 42 3.48 2.01 10.85
N VAL A 43 4.37 3.00 10.90
CA VAL A 43 4.00 4.41 11.12
C VAL A 43 3.11 4.90 9.98
N THR A 44 3.45 4.59 8.73
CA THR A 44 2.66 4.96 7.56
C THR A 44 1.26 4.35 7.61
N HIS A 45 1.15 3.04 7.90
CA HIS A 45 -0.15 2.39 8.10
C HIS A 45 -0.99 3.14 9.13
N THR A 46 -0.41 3.39 10.31
CA THR A 46 -1.12 4.01 11.43
C THR A 46 -1.59 5.43 11.10
N ALA A 47 -0.70 6.24 10.52
CA ALA A 47 -1.00 7.63 10.18
C ALA A 47 -2.07 7.74 9.09
N VAL A 48 -1.93 6.97 8.00
CA VAL A 48 -2.89 6.97 6.88
C VAL A 48 -4.26 6.46 7.33
N THR A 49 -4.30 5.33 8.03
CA THR A 49 -5.56 4.75 8.52
C THR A 49 -6.27 5.71 9.48
N ARG A 50 -5.53 6.33 10.39
CA ARG A 50 -6.10 7.33 11.31
C ARG A 50 -6.72 8.50 10.57
N VAL A 51 -5.98 9.12 9.65
CA VAL A 51 -6.47 10.28 8.88
C VAL A 51 -7.67 9.89 8.02
N TYR A 52 -7.63 8.71 7.37
CA TYR A 52 -8.77 8.18 6.63
C TYR A 52 -10.03 8.07 7.52
N LEU A 53 -9.92 7.49 8.71
CA LEU A 53 -11.05 7.33 9.63
C LEU A 53 -11.57 8.67 10.17
N GLU A 54 -10.69 9.63 10.41
CA GLU A 54 -11.07 10.99 10.86
C GLU A 54 -11.79 11.78 9.77
N LEU A 55 -11.40 11.60 8.50
CA LEU A 55 -12.03 12.27 7.36
C LEU A 55 -13.28 11.55 6.85
N ARG A 56 -13.46 10.27 7.17
CA ARG A 56 -14.57 9.47 6.67
C ARG A 56 -15.93 10.02 7.13
N GLY A 57 -16.72 10.53 6.19
CA GLY A 57 -18.04 11.07 6.48
C GLY A 57 -18.70 11.70 5.27
N PRO A 58 -19.95 12.21 5.42
CA PRO A 58 -20.71 12.78 4.30
C PRO A 58 -20.03 13.96 3.60
N GLU A 59 -19.23 14.74 4.35
CA GLU A 59 -18.49 15.89 3.80
C GLU A 59 -17.36 15.47 2.87
N HIS A 60 -16.84 14.24 3.03
CA HIS A 60 -15.78 13.66 2.23
C HIS A 60 -16.21 12.36 1.54
N ALA A 61 -17.45 12.33 1.05
CA ALA A 61 -18.05 11.15 0.42
C ALA A 61 -17.32 10.67 -0.85
N TRP A 62 -16.38 11.48 -1.36
CA TRP A 62 -15.46 11.08 -2.41
C TRP A 62 -14.47 10.01 -1.93
N MET A 63 -14.13 9.94 -0.64
CA MET A 63 -13.20 8.95 -0.08
C MET A 63 -13.98 7.68 0.29
N GLN A 64 -13.97 6.69 -0.60
CA GLN A 64 -14.87 5.56 -0.53
C GLN A 64 -14.20 4.29 -0.02
N ARG A 65 -12.91 4.08 -0.34
CA ARG A 65 -12.22 2.82 -0.02
C ARG A 65 -10.84 3.06 0.58
N LEU A 66 -10.48 2.24 1.57
CA LEU A 66 -9.13 2.10 2.11
C LEU A 66 -8.65 0.68 1.84
N ALA A 67 -7.55 0.54 1.12
CA ALA A 67 -6.96 -0.74 0.78
C ALA A 67 -5.54 -0.87 1.35
N PHE A 68 -5.14 -2.08 1.69
CA PHE A 68 -3.82 -2.42 2.20
C PHE A 68 -3.10 -3.30 1.19
N PHE A 69 -2.05 -2.76 0.57
CA PHE A 69 -1.17 -3.53 -0.30
C PHE A 69 -0.47 -4.63 0.52
N THR A 70 -0.56 -5.88 0.10
CA THR A 70 -0.01 -7.00 0.84
C THR A 70 0.60 -8.07 -0.06
N LEU A 71 1.23 -9.07 0.56
CA LEU A 71 1.79 -10.24 -0.10
C LEU A 71 1.10 -11.50 0.40
N VAL A 72 0.90 -12.48 -0.47
CA VAL A 72 0.35 -13.82 -0.13
C VAL A 72 1.45 -14.88 0.00
N ALA A 73 2.67 -14.55 -0.41
CA ALA A 73 3.84 -15.41 -0.24
C ALA A 73 5.08 -14.55 0.05
N ALA A 74 5.93 -15.03 0.96
CA ALA A 74 7.20 -14.38 1.26
C ALA A 74 8.22 -14.72 0.16
N PRO A 75 8.87 -13.71 -0.46
CA PRO A 75 9.93 -13.96 -1.42
C PRO A 75 11.13 -14.63 -0.73
N ALA A 76 11.53 -15.81 -1.23
CA ALA A 76 12.59 -16.61 -0.61
C ALA A 76 13.97 -15.93 -0.60
N VAL A 77 14.15 -14.90 -1.42
CA VAL A 77 15.43 -14.17 -1.57
C VAL A 77 15.59 -13.01 -0.60
N PHE A 78 14.55 -12.64 0.16
CA PHE A 78 14.64 -11.53 1.09
C PHE A 78 15.43 -11.95 2.34
N PRO A 79 16.43 -11.15 2.76
CA PRO A 79 17.24 -11.43 3.93
C PRO A 79 16.54 -11.13 5.27
N TRP A 80 15.35 -10.59 5.25
CA TRP A 80 14.52 -10.25 6.41
C TRP A 80 13.19 -11.00 6.39
N HIS A 81 12.56 -11.05 7.55
CA HIS A 81 11.23 -11.63 7.68
C HIS A 81 10.20 -10.80 6.92
N VAL A 82 9.31 -11.48 6.19
CA VAL A 82 8.18 -10.88 5.48
C VAL A 82 6.90 -11.50 6.01
N ASN A 83 6.00 -10.65 6.47
CA ASN A 83 4.65 -11.06 6.84
C ASN A 83 3.78 -11.14 5.58
N VAL A 84 2.92 -12.13 5.54
CA VAL A 84 2.00 -12.36 4.42
C VAL A 84 0.57 -12.42 4.94
N THR A 85 -0.36 -12.05 4.08
CA THR A 85 -1.80 -12.18 4.32
C THR A 85 -2.29 -13.51 3.78
N ARG A 86 -3.20 -14.16 4.50
CA ARG A 86 -3.77 -15.43 4.06
C ARG A 86 -4.64 -15.20 2.82
N PRO A 87 -4.65 -16.15 1.86
CA PRO A 87 -5.42 -16.00 0.62
C PRO A 87 -6.90 -15.70 0.83
N GLU A 88 -7.50 -16.24 1.90
CA GLU A 88 -8.89 -16.00 2.26
C GLU A 88 -9.19 -14.58 2.77
N GLU A 89 -8.17 -13.80 3.11
CA GLU A 89 -8.28 -12.42 3.56
C GLU A 89 -8.04 -11.41 2.42
N ILE A 90 -7.74 -11.90 1.20
CA ILE A 90 -7.55 -11.05 0.03
C ILE A 90 -8.90 -10.66 -0.56
N ASP A 91 -9.12 -9.37 -0.69
CA ASP A 91 -10.36 -8.77 -1.21
C ASP A 91 -10.23 -8.25 -2.64
N CYS A 92 -9.01 -7.97 -3.11
CA CYS A 92 -8.77 -7.57 -4.49
C CYS A 92 -7.44 -8.15 -4.99
N VAL A 93 -7.45 -8.66 -6.22
CA VAL A 93 -6.25 -9.09 -6.96
C VAL A 93 -6.22 -8.35 -8.29
N PHE A 94 -5.31 -7.40 -8.40
CA PHE A 94 -5.09 -6.65 -9.63
C PHE A 94 -4.04 -7.35 -10.48
N ASP A 95 -4.39 -7.70 -11.72
CA ASP A 95 -3.46 -8.28 -12.71
C ASP A 95 -2.77 -7.15 -13.49
N ALA A 96 -1.51 -6.86 -13.15
CA ALA A 96 -0.72 -5.83 -13.80
C ALA A 96 -0.36 -6.23 -15.24
N SER A 97 -0.56 -5.33 -16.18
CA SER A 97 -0.18 -5.55 -17.57
C SER A 97 1.35 -5.59 -17.75
N GLU A 98 1.83 -6.12 -18.88
CA GLU A 98 3.26 -6.07 -19.24
C GLU A 98 3.80 -4.63 -19.22
N ALA A 99 2.99 -3.68 -19.69
CA ALA A 99 3.37 -2.26 -19.69
C ALA A 99 3.51 -1.69 -18.27
N ASP A 100 2.71 -2.17 -17.32
CA ASP A 100 2.82 -1.77 -15.90
C ASP A 100 4.07 -2.38 -15.27
N MET A 101 4.39 -3.63 -15.58
CA MET A 101 5.62 -4.27 -15.13
C MET A 101 6.87 -3.56 -15.68
N GLU A 102 6.84 -3.15 -16.95
CA GLU A 102 7.94 -2.33 -17.51
C GLU A 102 8.11 -0.99 -16.78
N ARG A 103 6.99 -0.32 -16.43
CA ARG A 103 7.02 0.92 -15.65
C ARG A 103 7.56 0.69 -14.24
N PHE A 104 7.14 -0.40 -13.60
CA PHE A 104 7.62 -0.81 -12.28
C PHE A 104 9.15 -1.01 -12.29
N HIS A 105 9.69 -1.76 -13.25
CA HIS A 105 11.13 -1.97 -13.38
C HIS A 105 11.88 -0.65 -13.59
N LYS A 106 11.41 0.20 -14.53
CA LYS A 106 12.00 1.52 -14.76
C LYS A 106 11.94 2.42 -13.50
N ALA A 107 10.88 2.33 -12.70
CA ALA A 107 10.77 3.08 -11.46
C ALA A 107 11.77 2.58 -10.41
N LEU A 108 11.98 1.27 -10.29
CA LEU A 108 13.00 0.69 -9.40
C LEU A 108 14.42 1.15 -9.79
N ASP A 109 14.73 1.23 -11.07
CA ASP A 109 16.04 1.68 -11.58
C ASP A 109 16.35 3.14 -11.19
N CYS A 110 15.35 3.94 -10.84
CA CYS A 110 15.53 5.31 -10.34
C CYS A 110 16.04 5.37 -8.88
N TYR A 111 15.97 4.27 -8.13
CA TYR A 111 16.38 4.23 -6.72
C TYR A 111 17.88 3.96 -6.57
N VAL A 112 18.71 4.92 -7.01
CA VAL A 112 20.19 4.78 -7.03
C VAL A 112 20.80 4.53 -5.65
N THR A 113 20.22 5.09 -4.58
CA THR A 113 20.67 4.88 -3.19
C THR A 113 20.39 3.47 -2.68
N TYR A 114 19.47 2.75 -3.29
CA TYR A 114 19.08 1.39 -2.92
C TYR A 114 19.49 0.36 -3.98
N ALA A 115 20.29 0.73 -4.97
CA ALA A 115 20.66 -0.14 -6.08
C ALA A 115 21.25 -1.48 -5.62
N ASP A 116 22.12 -1.47 -4.61
CA ASP A 116 22.73 -2.69 -4.05
C ASP A 116 21.70 -3.61 -3.40
N ILE A 117 20.71 -3.04 -2.69
CA ILE A 117 19.63 -3.78 -2.05
C ILE A 117 18.70 -4.37 -3.12
N ILE A 118 18.34 -3.59 -4.13
CA ILE A 118 17.50 -4.03 -5.25
C ILE A 118 18.17 -5.20 -5.97
N ALA A 119 19.48 -5.10 -6.24
CA ALA A 119 20.22 -6.18 -6.87
C ALA A 119 20.33 -7.43 -5.99
N ALA A 120 20.60 -7.27 -4.70
CA ALA A 120 20.72 -8.38 -3.74
C ALA A 120 19.41 -9.12 -3.51
N THR A 121 18.27 -8.40 -3.50
CA THR A 121 16.94 -8.97 -3.28
C THR A 121 16.28 -9.46 -4.56
N LYS A 122 16.86 -9.17 -5.73
CA LYS A 122 16.28 -9.49 -7.04
C LYS A 122 14.82 -9.06 -7.16
N ILE A 123 14.51 -7.89 -6.66
CA ILE A 123 13.13 -7.40 -6.53
C ILE A 123 12.42 -7.34 -7.90
N HIS A 124 13.17 -7.13 -8.98
CA HIS A 124 12.68 -7.18 -10.36
C HIS A 124 12.07 -8.55 -10.75
N ASP A 125 12.60 -9.63 -10.18
CA ASP A 125 12.20 -11.00 -10.51
C ASP A 125 11.20 -11.59 -9.51
N VAL A 126 11.07 -10.94 -8.34
CA VAL A 126 10.32 -11.45 -7.19
C VAL A 126 8.85 -11.08 -7.26
N PHE A 127 8.55 -9.85 -7.68
CA PHE A 127 7.18 -9.40 -7.82
C PHE A 127 6.60 -9.82 -9.16
N GLY A 128 5.56 -10.67 -9.09
CA GLY A 128 4.75 -11.04 -10.23
C GLY A 128 3.73 -9.95 -10.58
N LYS A 129 2.85 -10.28 -11.53
CA LYS A 129 1.80 -9.38 -12.00
C LYS A 129 0.65 -9.23 -11.02
N ASP A 130 0.41 -10.23 -10.17
CA ASP A 130 -0.70 -10.22 -9.23
C ASP A 130 -0.37 -9.33 -8.04
N VAL A 131 -1.09 -8.23 -7.93
CA VAL A 131 -0.99 -7.29 -6.82
C VAL A 131 -2.18 -7.48 -5.90
N HIS A 132 -1.92 -7.82 -4.63
CA HIS A 132 -2.92 -8.24 -3.68
C HIS A 132 -3.25 -7.14 -2.68
N PHE A 133 -4.55 -7.05 -2.33
CA PHE A 133 -5.04 -6.07 -1.35
C PHE A 133 -6.05 -6.70 -0.39
N GLU A 134 -5.91 -6.35 0.88
CA GLU A 134 -7.00 -6.38 1.85
C GLU A 134 -7.78 -5.08 1.74
N ILE A 135 -9.10 -5.09 1.94
CA ILE A 135 -9.91 -3.86 1.91
C ILE A 135 -10.58 -3.65 3.27
N TYR A 136 -10.41 -2.48 3.82
CA TYR A 136 -10.91 -2.15 5.14
C TYR A 136 -12.44 -2.26 5.23
N ARG A 137 -12.94 -3.21 6.05
CA ARG A 137 -14.36 -3.49 6.28
C ARG A 137 -15.13 -3.94 5.04
N GLU A 138 -14.47 -4.47 4.07
CA GLU A 138 -15.10 -5.16 2.95
C GLU A 138 -14.70 -6.65 2.98
N ASP A 139 -15.51 -7.51 2.36
CA ASP A 139 -15.22 -8.93 2.19
C ASP A 139 -15.74 -9.35 0.82
N HIS A 140 -14.84 -9.53 -0.12
CA HIS A 140 -15.16 -9.84 -1.51
C HIS A 140 -14.79 -11.28 -1.85
N LYS A 141 -15.80 -12.09 -2.12
CA LYS A 141 -15.62 -13.49 -2.53
C LYS A 141 -16.47 -13.81 -3.77
N PRO A 142 -15.86 -13.93 -4.96
CA PRO A 142 -14.42 -13.84 -5.24
C PRO A 142 -13.86 -12.43 -5.05
N PRO A 143 -12.52 -12.29 -4.93
CA PRO A 143 -11.87 -10.99 -4.87
C PRO A 143 -12.19 -10.11 -6.08
N LEU A 144 -12.23 -8.80 -5.87
CA LEU A 144 -12.32 -7.80 -6.95
C LEU A 144 -11.08 -7.88 -7.85
N THR A 145 -11.22 -7.40 -9.08
CA THR A 145 -10.11 -7.29 -10.05
C THR A 145 -9.62 -5.85 -10.23
N ASP A 146 -10.34 -4.89 -9.66
CA ASP A 146 -9.98 -3.47 -9.64
C ASP A 146 -10.42 -2.85 -8.30
N LEU A 147 -9.58 -2.03 -7.71
CA LEU A 147 -9.90 -1.31 -6.47
C LEU A 147 -11.01 -0.25 -6.65
N CYS A 148 -11.34 0.11 -7.88
CA CYS A 148 -12.42 1.04 -8.19
C CYS A 148 -13.77 0.34 -8.44
N ASP A 149 -13.80 -1.00 -8.54
CA ASP A 149 -15.03 -1.74 -8.77
C ASP A 149 -16.08 -1.47 -7.68
N GLY A 150 -17.31 -1.14 -8.13
CA GLY A 150 -18.44 -0.85 -7.24
C GLY A 150 -18.41 0.50 -6.54
N LEU A 151 -17.41 1.34 -6.78
CA LEU A 151 -17.39 2.72 -6.29
C LEU A 151 -18.32 3.60 -7.10
N GLN A 152 -18.83 4.65 -6.46
CA GLN A 152 -19.73 5.61 -7.12
C GLN A 152 -18.93 6.72 -7.79
N ASP A 153 -19.22 7.01 -9.07
CA ASP A 153 -18.78 8.22 -9.73
C ASP A 153 -19.47 9.43 -9.07
N ARG A 154 -18.66 10.39 -8.60
CA ARG A 154 -19.20 11.62 -7.99
C ARG A 154 -18.44 12.85 -8.46
#